data_4c09cfcc6360dc8ac067ec500f27f4d7
#
_entry.id   4c09cfcc6360dc8ac067ec500f27f4d7
#
_cell.length_a   1.000
_cell.length_b   1.000
_cell.length_c   1.000
_cell.angle_alpha   90.00
_cell.angle_beta   90.00
_cell.angle_gamma   90.00
#
_symmetry.space_group_name_H-M   'P 1'
#
loop_
_entity.id
_entity.type
_entity.pdbx_description
1 polymer ?
#
loop_
_entity_poly.entity_id
_entity_poly.type
_entity_poly.pdbx_seq_one_letter_code
_entity_poly.pdbx_strand_id
1 'polypeptide(L)'
;KKNVFNKKVKYWTLERDGKDITVLSAVGHLYSLTPDNPKDKVYFDLHWAPLFEIDKKYKNYTKDYVRAIKKYAKDADSYIHACDYDIEGTLIGYHALKYGCGEDALKKSSRMKFSTLTKKDIVEAYENRIPIDRHQVDSGVARHILDFYFGVNISKALMKSVSAAKKRFLKLSAGRVQTPTLSILVDREKEIKKFVPEPYWLIKALLDGEIEADHVDGKIFDKTRAEEIFSNCENSDAAVDKIKYSNSTTKPPVPFNLGGLQSEAYNVFGFSPKKTQTIAQSLYTAGYTSYPRTSSQKLPESLDFKSIFLQLSKNSEFRTHISALPAKLKPNEGKKEDAAHPAIHPTGILPDKLDKDELKIYELIVYRFISV
;
A
#
# COMPACT_ATOMS: atom_id res chain seq x y z
N LYS A 1 -15.66 -12.64 -24.19
CA LYS A 1 -16.35 -12.23 -22.96
C LYS A 1 -17.77 -12.74 -22.94
N LYS A 2 -18.15 -13.46 -21.90
CA LYS A 2 -19.49 -14.03 -21.71
C LYS A 2 -20.03 -13.61 -20.34
N ASN A 3 -21.33 -13.79 -20.13
CA ASN A 3 -21.99 -13.49 -18.86
C ASN A 3 -22.88 -14.67 -18.43
N VAL A 4 -23.02 -14.84 -17.13
CA VAL A 4 -23.88 -15.85 -16.50
C VAL A 4 -24.72 -15.20 -15.38
N PHE A 5 -25.80 -15.87 -14.96
CA PHE A 5 -26.72 -15.37 -13.94
C PHE A 5 -27.26 -13.96 -14.24
N ASN A 6 -28.09 -13.85 -15.27
CA ASN A 6 -28.71 -12.59 -15.71
C ASN A 6 -27.70 -11.46 -15.95
N LYS A 7 -26.56 -11.79 -16.58
CA LYS A 7 -25.47 -10.85 -16.89
C LYS A 7 -24.72 -10.28 -15.67
N LYS A 8 -24.94 -10.81 -14.47
CA LYS A 8 -24.29 -10.29 -13.25
C LYS A 8 -22.84 -10.72 -13.12
N VAL A 9 -22.49 -11.93 -13.52
CA VAL A 9 -21.11 -12.43 -13.46
C VAL A 9 -20.52 -12.51 -14.86
N LYS A 10 -19.43 -11.78 -15.06
CA LYS A 10 -18.64 -11.80 -16.29
C LYS A 10 -17.62 -12.93 -16.20
N TYR A 11 -17.41 -13.63 -17.31
CA TYR A 11 -16.35 -14.61 -17.47
C TYR A 11 -15.81 -14.61 -18.89
N TRP A 12 -14.65 -15.19 -19.09
CA TRP A 12 -14.01 -15.31 -20.39
C TRP A 12 -13.71 -16.78 -20.66
N THR A 13 -13.83 -17.19 -21.90
CA THR A 13 -13.36 -18.48 -22.38
C THR A 13 -12.33 -18.25 -23.46
N LEU A 14 -11.28 -19.03 -23.44
CA LEU A 14 -10.24 -19.03 -24.45
C LEU A 14 -9.71 -20.47 -24.60
N GLU A 15 -9.15 -20.75 -25.76
CA GLU A 15 -8.41 -21.99 -26.02
C GLU A 15 -6.91 -21.66 -26.08
N ARG A 16 -6.10 -22.49 -25.45
CA ARG A 16 -4.63 -22.40 -25.52
C ARG A 16 -4.02 -23.80 -25.39
N ASP A 17 -3.14 -24.14 -26.29
CA ASP A 17 -2.41 -25.42 -26.28
C ASP A 17 -3.37 -26.63 -26.22
N GLY A 18 -4.48 -26.59 -26.98
CA GLY A 18 -5.51 -27.61 -26.98
C GLY A 18 -6.33 -27.75 -25.73
N LYS A 19 -6.26 -26.74 -24.80
CA LYS A 19 -7.02 -26.71 -23.54
C LYS A 19 -8.03 -25.58 -23.52
N ASP A 20 -9.24 -25.90 -23.13
CA ASP A 20 -10.29 -24.91 -22.85
C ASP A 20 -10.06 -24.26 -21.49
N ILE A 21 -9.88 -22.95 -21.47
CA ILE A 21 -9.65 -22.17 -20.25
C ILE A 21 -10.85 -21.27 -19.98
N THR A 22 -11.44 -21.40 -18.79
CA THR A 22 -12.47 -20.47 -18.30
C THR A 22 -11.90 -19.58 -17.22
N VAL A 23 -11.93 -18.28 -17.45
CA VAL A 23 -11.45 -17.26 -16.49
C VAL A 23 -12.65 -16.64 -15.77
N LEU A 24 -12.66 -16.77 -14.46
CA LEU A 24 -13.65 -16.19 -13.55
C LEU A 24 -12.97 -15.18 -12.63
N SER A 25 -13.67 -14.12 -12.26
CA SER A 25 -13.17 -13.16 -11.27
C SER A 25 -13.77 -13.41 -9.89
N ALA A 26 -12.97 -13.26 -8.84
CA ALA A 26 -13.46 -13.01 -7.48
C ALA A 26 -13.54 -11.48 -7.28
N VAL A 27 -14.64 -11.02 -6.68
CA VAL A 27 -14.88 -9.59 -6.42
C VAL A 27 -14.42 -9.19 -5.00
N GLY A 28 -13.30 -9.72 -4.57
CA GLY A 28 -12.81 -9.68 -3.20
C GLY A 28 -13.13 -10.99 -2.45
N HIS A 29 -13.16 -10.93 -1.12
CA HIS A 29 -13.49 -12.11 -0.31
C HIS A 29 -14.93 -12.60 -0.57
N LEU A 30 -15.06 -13.88 -0.89
CA LEU A 30 -16.35 -14.56 -1.07
C LEU A 30 -16.77 -15.32 0.21
N TYR A 31 -15.81 -15.54 1.11
CA TYR A 31 -15.97 -16.23 2.39
C TYR A 31 -15.43 -15.35 3.52
N SER A 32 -16.01 -15.46 4.69
CA SER A 32 -15.59 -14.75 5.90
C SER A 32 -15.79 -15.61 7.13
N LEU A 33 -15.14 -15.22 8.23
CA LEU A 33 -15.30 -15.89 9.52
C LEU A 33 -16.67 -15.57 10.13
N THR A 34 -17.27 -16.57 10.75
CA THR A 34 -18.48 -16.44 11.55
C THR A 34 -18.38 -17.33 12.80
N PRO A 35 -18.98 -16.95 13.94
CA PRO A 35 -18.93 -17.78 15.12
C PRO A 35 -19.78 -19.05 14.96
N ASP A 36 -19.31 -20.15 15.51
CA ASP A 36 -20.06 -21.41 15.52
C ASP A 36 -21.36 -21.28 16.30
N ASN A 37 -21.33 -20.56 17.42
CA ASN A 37 -22.49 -20.23 18.18
C ASN A 37 -22.70 -18.71 18.32
N PRO A 38 -23.63 -18.08 17.58
CA PRO A 38 -23.88 -16.64 17.65
C PRO A 38 -24.40 -16.14 19.01
N LYS A 39 -24.83 -17.03 19.90
CA LYS A 39 -25.34 -16.69 21.25
C LYS A 39 -24.22 -16.50 22.28
N ASP A 40 -23.00 -16.90 21.99
CA ASP A 40 -21.89 -16.79 22.91
C ASP A 40 -21.58 -15.33 23.24
N LYS A 41 -21.12 -15.10 24.46
CA LYS A 41 -20.69 -13.76 24.92
C LYS A 41 -19.40 -13.33 24.26
N VAL A 42 -18.51 -14.29 24.05
CA VAL A 42 -17.20 -14.13 23.41
C VAL A 42 -17.05 -15.23 22.37
N TYR A 43 -16.51 -14.91 21.22
CA TYR A 43 -16.37 -15.81 20.08
C TYR A 43 -14.92 -16.23 19.91
N PHE A 44 -14.62 -17.50 20.17
CA PHE A 44 -13.33 -18.13 19.88
C PHE A 44 -13.44 -19.24 18.84
N ASP A 45 -14.57 -19.95 18.85
CA ASP A 45 -14.86 -21.01 17.89
C ASP A 45 -15.47 -20.38 16.63
N LEU A 46 -14.73 -20.45 15.53
CA LEU A 46 -15.04 -19.76 14.27
C LEU A 46 -14.89 -20.72 13.09
N HIS A 47 -15.75 -20.58 12.12
CA HIS A 47 -15.61 -21.24 10.81
C HIS A 47 -15.77 -20.26 9.65
N TRP A 48 -15.30 -20.67 8.48
CA TRP A 48 -15.46 -19.91 7.24
C TRP A 48 -16.80 -20.26 6.58
N ALA A 49 -17.59 -19.23 6.30
CA ALA A 49 -18.87 -19.38 5.61
C ALA A 49 -18.96 -18.38 4.44
N PRO A 50 -19.83 -18.67 3.43
CA PRO A 50 -20.07 -17.74 2.34
C PRO A 50 -20.56 -16.38 2.86
N LEU A 51 -19.95 -15.30 2.37
CA LEU A 51 -20.24 -13.95 2.86
C LEU A 51 -21.72 -13.56 2.70
N PHE A 52 -22.40 -14.06 1.66
CA PHE A 52 -23.82 -13.80 1.43
C PHE A 52 -24.76 -14.50 2.46
N GLU A 53 -24.26 -15.48 3.22
CA GLU A 53 -24.98 -16.13 4.31
C GLU A 53 -24.82 -15.38 5.63
N ILE A 54 -23.65 -14.76 5.82
CA ILE A 54 -23.31 -14.02 7.04
C ILE A 54 -23.96 -12.64 7.07
N ASP A 55 -23.88 -11.89 5.96
CA ASP A 55 -24.36 -10.51 5.89
C ASP A 55 -25.24 -10.29 4.66
N LYS A 56 -26.50 -9.88 4.92
CA LYS A 56 -27.50 -9.60 3.88
C LYS A 56 -27.04 -8.53 2.86
N LYS A 57 -26.16 -7.61 3.25
CA LYS A 57 -25.61 -6.58 2.38
C LYS A 57 -24.87 -7.18 1.18
N TYR A 58 -24.23 -8.32 1.36
CA TYR A 58 -23.44 -9.00 0.31
C TYR A 58 -24.24 -10.04 -0.48
N LYS A 59 -25.52 -10.28 -0.11
CA LYS A 59 -26.35 -11.35 -0.69
C LYS A 59 -26.52 -11.22 -2.21
N ASN A 60 -26.65 -10.01 -2.71
CA ASN A 60 -27.05 -9.78 -4.11
C ASN A 60 -25.94 -9.96 -5.13
N TYR A 61 -24.67 -9.94 -4.73
CA TYR A 61 -23.58 -10.10 -5.71
C TYR A 61 -22.65 -11.27 -5.40
N THR A 62 -22.21 -11.50 -4.16
CA THR A 62 -21.27 -12.58 -3.85
C THR A 62 -21.85 -13.96 -4.09
N LYS A 63 -23.16 -14.15 -3.88
CA LYS A 63 -23.85 -15.41 -4.15
C LYS A 63 -23.71 -15.85 -5.60
N ASP A 64 -23.88 -14.94 -6.56
CA ASP A 64 -23.81 -15.28 -7.98
C ASP A 64 -22.38 -15.64 -8.39
N TYR A 65 -21.35 -15.02 -7.79
CA TYR A 65 -19.94 -15.36 -8.01
C TYR A 65 -19.60 -16.76 -7.46
N VAL A 66 -20.02 -17.07 -6.22
CA VAL A 66 -19.82 -18.42 -5.65
C VAL A 66 -20.52 -19.48 -6.51
N ARG A 67 -21.74 -19.22 -6.99
CA ARG A 67 -22.46 -20.14 -7.88
C ARG A 67 -21.77 -20.30 -9.23
N ALA A 68 -21.21 -19.23 -9.77
CA ALA A 68 -20.47 -19.30 -11.04
C ALA A 68 -19.20 -20.15 -10.88
N ILE A 69 -18.43 -19.94 -9.81
CA ILE A 69 -17.24 -20.74 -9.51
C ILE A 69 -17.62 -22.23 -9.39
N LYS A 70 -18.61 -22.57 -8.57
CA LYS A 70 -19.08 -23.95 -8.40
C LYS A 70 -19.53 -24.59 -9.74
N LYS A 71 -20.22 -23.80 -10.58
CA LYS A 71 -20.71 -24.31 -11.87
C LYS A 71 -19.57 -24.70 -12.81
N TYR A 72 -18.57 -23.80 -12.98
CA TYR A 72 -17.48 -24.01 -13.94
C TYR A 72 -16.36 -24.87 -13.38
N ALA A 73 -16.28 -25.03 -12.04
CA ALA A 73 -15.32 -25.93 -11.41
C ALA A 73 -15.68 -27.41 -11.56
N LYS A 74 -16.98 -27.74 -11.78
CA LYS A 74 -17.48 -29.12 -11.73
C LYS A 74 -16.78 -30.03 -12.76
N ASP A 75 -16.53 -29.50 -13.94
CA ASP A 75 -15.98 -30.27 -15.06
C ASP A 75 -14.51 -29.86 -15.37
N ALA A 76 -13.83 -29.20 -14.43
CA ALA A 76 -12.46 -28.73 -14.62
C ALA A 76 -11.43 -29.79 -14.16
N ASP A 77 -10.47 -30.09 -15.03
CA ASP A 77 -9.37 -31.02 -14.74
C ASP A 77 -8.31 -30.41 -13.82
N SER A 78 -8.09 -29.09 -13.92
CA SER A 78 -7.09 -28.34 -13.16
C SER A 78 -7.53 -26.93 -12.88
N TYR A 79 -6.89 -26.29 -11.89
CA TYR A 79 -7.26 -24.97 -11.42
C TYR A 79 -6.05 -24.05 -11.39
N ILE A 80 -6.25 -22.80 -11.77
CA ILE A 80 -5.20 -21.77 -11.75
C ILE A 80 -5.65 -20.62 -10.88
N HIS A 81 -4.90 -20.37 -9.83
CA HIS A 81 -5.09 -19.24 -8.94
C HIS A 81 -4.32 -18.04 -9.49
N ALA A 82 -5.03 -17.04 -9.99
CA ALA A 82 -4.48 -15.84 -10.64
C ALA A 82 -4.95 -14.52 -10.00
N CYS A 83 -5.25 -14.51 -8.70
CA CYS A 83 -5.46 -13.26 -7.97
C CYS A 83 -4.12 -12.54 -7.72
N ASP A 84 -4.16 -11.28 -7.26
CA ASP A 84 -2.96 -10.53 -6.90
C ASP A 84 -2.05 -11.34 -5.96
N TYR A 85 -0.72 -11.21 -6.12
CA TYR A 85 0.24 -12.03 -5.37
C TYR A 85 0.58 -11.39 -4.02
N ASP A 86 -0.45 -11.05 -3.25
CA ASP A 86 -0.33 -10.62 -1.86
C ASP A 86 -1.07 -11.58 -0.91
N ILE A 87 -0.98 -11.35 0.39
CA ILE A 87 -1.62 -12.19 1.42
C ILE A 87 -3.14 -12.25 1.22
N GLU A 88 -3.78 -11.13 0.90
CA GLU A 88 -5.24 -11.07 0.71
C GLU A 88 -5.66 -11.77 -0.58
N GLY A 89 -4.98 -11.49 -1.70
CA GLY A 89 -5.25 -12.16 -2.97
C GLY A 89 -5.00 -13.65 -2.90
N THR A 90 -3.95 -14.08 -2.19
CA THR A 90 -3.67 -15.49 -1.94
C THR A 90 -4.79 -16.15 -1.16
N LEU A 91 -5.32 -15.51 -0.11
CA LEU A 91 -6.40 -16.05 0.69
C LEU A 91 -7.73 -16.08 -0.08
N ILE A 92 -8.03 -15.04 -0.85
CA ILE A 92 -9.24 -14.98 -1.71
C ILE A 92 -9.30 -16.18 -2.66
N GLY A 93 -8.21 -16.40 -3.41
CA GLY A 93 -8.16 -17.51 -4.35
C GLY A 93 -8.13 -18.89 -3.67
N TYR A 94 -7.39 -19.02 -2.56
CA TYR A 94 -7.37 -20.24 -1.77
C TYR A 94 -8.78 -20.62 -1.26
N HIS A 95 -9.53 -19.66 -0.71
CA HIS A 95 -10.89 -19.93 -0.26
C HIS A 95 -11.85 -20.23 -1.42
N ALA A 96 -11.69 -19.55 -2.55
CA ALA A 96 -12.49 -19.86 -3.74
C ALA A 96 -12.24 -21.30 -4.22
N LEU A 97 -11.01 -21.78 -4.18
CA LEU A 97 -10.66 -23.17 -4.51
C LEU A 97 -11.22 -24.13 -3.44
N LYS A 98 -10.87 -23.91 -2.17
CA LYS A 98 -11.23 -24.82 -1.07
C LYS A 98 -12.74 -24.98 -0.91
N TYR A 99 -13.46 -23.88 -0.80
CA TYR A 99 -14.90 -23.88 -0.48
C TYR A 99 -15.80 -23.75 -1.71
N GLY A 100 -15.27 -23.22 -2.82
CA GLY A 100 -15.99 -23.09 -4.09
C GLY A 100 -15.86 -24.31 -5.00
N CYS A 101 -14.65 -24.86 -5.11
CA CYS A 101 -14.34 -25.98 -6.00
C CYS A 101 -14.14 -27.33 -5.27
N GLY A 102 -13.94 -27.29 -3.95
CA GLY A 102 -13.70 -28.46 -3.10
C GLY A 102 -12.21 -28.69 -2.76
N GLU A 103 -11.93 -29.49 -1.75
CA GLU A 103 -10.54 -29.69 -1.28
C GLU A 103 -9.65 -30.38 -2.31
N ASP A 104 -10.19 -31.26 -3.13
CA ASP A 104 -9.43 -31.91 -4.20
C ASP A 104 -8.97 -30.93 -5.29
N ALA A 105 -9.66 -29.80 -5.45
CA ALA A 105 -9.24 -28.73 -6.36
C ALA A 105 -7.88 -28.13 -5.92
N LEU A 106 -7.59 -28.08 -4.62
CA LEU A 106 -6.30 -27.60 -4.11
C LEU A 106 -5.12 -28.45 -4.56
N LYS A 107 -5.32 -29.78 -4.64
CA LYS A 107 -4.28 -30.74 -5.09
C LYS A 107 -3.97 -30.58 -6.58
N LYS A 108 -4.97 -30.13 -7.36
CA LYS A 108 -4.89 -29.92 -8.81
C LYS A 108 -4.67 -28.45 -9.18
N SER A 109 -4.30 -27.62 -8.21
CA SER A 109 -4.18 -26.17 -8.40
C SER A 109 -2.72 -25.71 -8.52
N SER A 110 -2.53 -24.63 -9.27
CA SER A 110 -1.28 -23.91 -9.41
C SER A 110 -1.50 -22.41 -9.29
N ARG A 111 -0.44 -21.66 -9.00
CA ARG A 111 -0.46 -20.23 -8.74
C ARG A 111 0.31 -19.46 -9.81
N MET A 112 -0.30 -18.43 -10.37
CA MET A 112 0.41 -17.43 -11.17
C MET A 112 1.00 -16.36 -10.25
N LYS A 113 2.26 -15.99 -10.49
CA LYS A 113 2.95 -14.88 -9.81
C LYS A 113 3.26 -13.80 -10.83
N PHE A 114 2.67 -12.62 -10.69
CA PHE A 114 2.90 -11.47 -11.55
C PHE A 114 2.83 -10.18 -10.75
N SER A 115 3.56 -9.16 -11.20
CA SER A 115 3.57 -7.82 -10.59
C SER A 115 3.02 -6.76 -11.54
N THR A 116 2.80 -7.09 -12.81
CA THR A 116 2.11 -6.23 -13.78
C THR A 116 1.06 -7.02 -14.55
N LEU A 117 0.10 -6.33 -15.15
CA LEU A 117 -0.94 -6.92 -16.00
C LEU A 117 -0.62 -6.78 -17.51
N THR A 118 0.65 -6.67 -17.84
CA THR A 118 1.07 -6.69 -19.25
C THR A 118 0.87 -8.08 -19.86
N LYS A 119 0.64 -8.13 -21.18
CA LYS A 119 0.50 -9.42 -21.88
C LYS A 119 1.72 -10.32 -21.66
N LYS A 120 2.94 -9.74 -21.67
CA LYS A 120 4.20 -10.46 -21.46
C LYS A 120 4.20 -11.14 -20.08
N ASP A 121 3.99 -10.37 -19.02
CA ASP A 121 4.09 -10.88 -17.65
C ASP A 121 2.97 -11.90 -17.32
N ILE A 122 1.76 -11.70 -17.85
CA ILE A 122 0.66 -12.64 -17.67
C ILE A 122 0.94 -13.97 -18.39
N VAL A 123 1.49 -13.93 -19.60
CA VAL A 123 1.86 -15.15 -20.34
C VAL A 123 2.99 -15.88 -19.62
N GLU A 124 4.03 -15.17 -19.20
CA GLU A 124 5.16 -15.72 -18.45
C GLU A 124 4.70 -16.35 -17.12
N ALA A 125 3.85 -15.66 -16.35
CA ALA A 125 3.27 -16.20 -15.12
C ALA A 125 2.37 -17.42 -15.36
N TYR A 126 1.70 -17.49 -16.49
CA TYR A 126 0.92 -18.68 -16.87
C TYR A 126 1.81 -19.87 -17.23
N GLU A 127 2.93 -19.66 -17.88
CA GLU A 127 3.87 -20.71 -18.26
C GLU A 127 4.68 -21.20 -17.05
N ASN A 128 5.08 -20.29 -16.17
CA ASN A 128 5.91 -20.56 -14.99
C ASN A 128 5.10 -20.60 -13.68
N ARG A 129 3.98 -21.32 -13.70
CA ARG A 129 3.14 -21.48 -12.49
C ARG A 129 3.88 -22.18 -11.37
N ILE A 130 3.60 -21.75 -10.15
CA ILE A 130 4.19 -22.28 -8.91
C ILE A 130 3.11 -22.93 -8.04
N PRO A 131 3.46 -23.74 -7.03
CA PRO A 131 2.52 -24.17 -6.01
C PRO A 131 1.93 -22.99 -5.22
N ILE A 132 0.76 -23.20 -4.63
CA ILE A 132 0.17 -22.23 -3.69
C ILE A 132 1.03 -22.19 -2.43
N ASP A 133 1.49 -20.99 -2.04
CA ASP A 133 2.27 -20.78 -0.83
C ASP A 133 1.38 -20.92 0.42
N ARG A 134 1.58 -22.01 1.16
CA ARG A 134 0.83 -22.30 2.38
C ARG A 134 1.14 -21.33 3.50
N HIS A 135 2.36 -20.83 3.61
CA HIS A 135 2.71 -19.85 4.64
C HIS A 135 1.99 -18.52 4.44
N GLN A 136 1.82 -18.09 3.18
CA GLN A 136 0.98 -16.92 2.88
C GLN A 136 -0.50 -17.16 3.22
N VAL A 137 -1.02 -18.36 2.94
CA VAL A 137 -2.40 -18.72 3.33
C VAL A 137 -2.56 -18.66 4.83
N ASP A 138 -1.67 -19.30 5.58
CA ASP A 138 -1.73 -19.37 7.05
C ASP A 138 -1.57 -17.99 7.68
N SER A 139 -0.71 -17.14 7.13
CA SER A 139 -0.59 -15.73 7.53
C SER A 139 -1.89 -14.95 7.31
N GLY A 140 -2.55 -15.15 6.16
CA GLY A 140 -3.84 -14.56 5.86
C GLY A 140 -4.93 -15.03 6.81
N VAL A 141 -5.02 -16.34 7.06
CA VAL A 141 -5.98 -16.94 8.01
C VAL A 141 -5.76 -16.38 9.41
N ALA A 142 -4.52 -16.40 9.90
CA ALA A 142 -4.18 -15.88 11.24
C ALA A 142 -4.55 -14.39 11.37
N ARG A 143 -4.27 -13.59 10.34
CA ARG A 143 -4.66 -12.18 10.30
C ARG A 143 -6.18 -12.00 10.42
N HIS A 144 -6.96 -12.74 9.66
CA HIS A 144 -8.43 -12.65 9.71
C HIS A 144 -9.01 -13.10 11.06
N ILE A 145 -8.45 -14.14 11.67
CA ILE A 145 -8.83 -14.61 13.01
C ILE A 145 -8.52 -13.51 14.05
N LEU A 146 -7.33 -12.94 14.01
CA LEU A 146 -6.95 -11.85 14.91
C LEU A 146 -7.83 -10.61 14.71
N ASP A 147 -8.09 -10.23 13.46
CA ASP A 147 -8.96 -9.10 13.15
C ASP A 147 -10.40 -9.35 13.64
N PHE A 148 -10.87 -10.59 13.60
CA PHE A 148 -12.17 -10.99 14.15
C PHE A 148 -12.17 -10.89 15.68
N TYR A 149 -11.19 -11.48 16.35
CA TYR A 149 -11.12 -11.48 17.82
C TYR A 149 -11.01 -10.06 18.37
N PHE A 150 -10.13 -9.24 17.85
CA PHE A 150 -10.01 -7.84 18.25
C PHE A 150 -11.22 -7.01 17.83
N GLY A 151 -11.62 -7.11 16.57
CA GLY A 151 -12.67 -6.29 16.00
C GLY A 151 -14.04 -6.58 16.59
N VAL A 152 -14.39 -7.86 16.81
CA VAL A 152 -15.72 -8.25 17.28
C VAL A 152 -15.76 -8.34 18.80
N ASN A 153 -14.90 -9.15 19.43
CA ASN A 153 -15.00 -9.40 20.88
C ASN A 153 -14.69 -8.15 21.70
N ILE A 154 -13.61 -7.42 21.40
CA ILE A 154 -13.25 -6.21 22.15
C ILE A 154 -14.28 -5.11 21.89
N SER A 155 -14.78 -4.95 20.66
CA SER A 155 -15.87 -3.99 20.39
C SER A 155 -17.14 -4.30 21.17
N LYS A 156 -17.54 -5.58 21.27
CA LYS A 156 -18.68 -6.00 22.10
C LYS A 156 -18.46 -5.66 23.57
N ALA A 157 -17.29 -6.00 24.12
CA ALA A 157 -16.93 -5.69 25.51
C ALA A 157 -16.95 -4.19 25.77
N LEU A 158 -16.32 -3.40 24.92
CA LEU A 158 -16.26 -1.94 25.00
C LEU A 158 -17.67 -1.31 24.94
N MET A 159 -18.48 -1.68 23.96
CA MET A 159 -19.86 -1.19 23.85
C MET A 159 -20.69 -1.55 25.07
N LYS A 160 -20.58 -2.78 25.59
CA LYS A 160 -21.29 -3.22 26.78
C LYS A 160 -20.89 -2.41 28.02
N SER A 161 -19.59 -2.25 28.27
CA SER A 161 -19.06 -1.51 29.44
C SER A 161 -19.47 -0.04 29.40
N VAL A 162 -19.30 0.63 28.26
CA VAL A 162 -19.65 2.05 28.12
C VAL A 162 -21.16 2.26 28.15
N SER A 163 -21.95 1.37 27.54
CA SER A 163 -23.42 1.47 27.60
C SER A 163 -23.95 1.30 29.00
N ALA A 164 -23.37 0.39 29.80
CA ALA A 164 -23.72 0.23 31.22
C ALA A 164 -23.41 1.49 32.04
N ALA A 165 -22.20 2.06 31.86
CA ALA A 165 -21.79 3.27 32.57
C ALA A 165 -22.57 4.52 32.17
N LYS A 166 -22.88 4.68 30.88
CA LYS A 166 -23.57 5.86 30.33
C LYS A 166 -25.10 5.72 30.28
N LYS A 167 -25.65 4.55 30.61
CA LYS A 167 -27.10 4.20 30.52
C LYS A 167 -27.70 4.48 29.13
N ARG A 168 -26.88 4.44 28.09
CA ARG A 168 -27.27 4.61 26.67
C ARG A 168 -26.38 3.79 25.76
N PHE A 169 -26.95 3.27 24.66
CA PHE A 169 -26.15 2.57 23.64
C PHE A 169 -25.26 3.54 22.88
N LEU A 170 -23.96 3.23 22.83
CA LEU A 170 -22.97 3.93 22.02
C LEU A 170 -22.31 2.90 21.11
N LYS A 171 -22.37 3.13 19.81
CA LYS A 171 -21.65 2.29 18.84
C LYS A 171 -20.16 2.64 18.87
N LEU A 172 -19.37 1.77 19.47
CA LEU A 172 -17.92 1.90 19.59
C LEU A 172 -17.27 0.70 18.94
N SER A 173 -16.09 0.89 18.38
CA SER A 173 -15.31 -0.18 17.78
C SER A 173 -13.87 -0.16 18.28
N ALA A 174 -13.31 -1.33 18.42
CA ALA A 174 -11.87 -1.56 18.59
C ALA A 174 -11.35 -2.34 17.39
N GLY A 175 -10.07 -2.24 17.11
CA GLY A 175 -9.47 -2.97 16.00
C GLY A 175 -7.96 -2.98 16.09
N ARG A 176 -7.35 -3.96 15.44
CA ARG A 176 -5.91 -4.22 15.46
C ARG A 176 -5.07 -3.02 14.97
N VAL A 177 -5.60 -2.20 14.10
CA VAL A 177 -4.92 -1.00 13.57
C VAL A 177 -5.40 0.27 14.29
N GLN A 178 -6.71 0.48 14.36
CA GLN A 178 -7.26 1.73 14.90
C GLN A 178 -6.95 1.95 16.38
N THR A 179 -6.95 0.89 17.20
CA THR A 179 -6.71 1.03 18.65
C THR A 179 -5.25 1.40 18.95
N PRO A 180 -4.22 0.75 18.39
CA PRO A 180 -2.83 1.19 18.56
C PRO A 180 -2.58 2.59 18.00
N THR A 181 -3.19 2.95 16.86
CA THR A 181 -3.05 4.31 16.31
C THR A 181 -3.63 5.35 17.25
N LEU A 182 -4.80 5.10 17.84
CA LEU A 182 -5.39 5.97 18.85
C LEU A 182 -4.50 6.08 20.09
N SER A 183 -3.89 4.97 20.54
CA SER A 183 -2.96 4.99 21.69
C SER A 183 -1.79 5.94 21.46
N ILE A 184 -1.17 5.89 20.28
CA ILE A 184 -0.07 6.79 19.91
C ILE A 184 -0.51 8.27 20.02
N LEU A 185 -1.70 8.59 19.51
CA LEU A 185 -2.25 9.94 19.59
C LEU A 185 -2.51 10.36 21.04
N VAL A 186 -3.10 9.48 21.85
CA VAL A 186 -3.38 9.74 23.28
C VAL A 186 -2.07 9.96 24.06
N ASP A 187 -1.04 9.17 23.76
CA ASP A 187 0.24 9.33 24.45
C ASP A 187 0.92 10.66 24.08
N ARG A 188 0.85 11.05 22.81
CA ARG A 188 1.31 12.38 22.37
C ARG A 188 0.52 13.51 23.04
N GLU A 189 -0.79 13.39 23.13
CA GLU A 189 -1.63 14.37 23.85
C GLU A 189 -1.26 14.49 25.35
N LYS A 190 -0.93 13.36 25.99
CA LYS A 190 -0.45 13.39 27.38
C LYS A 190 0.90 14.12 27.51
N GLU A 191 1.83 13.91 26.56
CA GLU A 191 3.11 14.63 26.51
C GLU A 191 2.87 16.15 26.34
N ILE A 192 2.00 16.54 25.39
CA ILE A 192 1.65 17.95 25.17
C ILE A 192 1.05 18.58 26.42
N LYS A 193 0.14 17.87 27.11
CA LYS A 193 -0.48 18.38 28.34
C LYS A 193 0.48 18.47 29.53
N LYS A 194 1.53 17.67 29.54
CA LYS A 194 2.59 17.71 30.56
C LYS A 194 3.68 18.73 30.25
N PHE A 195 3.72 19.24 29.04
CA PHE A 195 4.75 20.17 28.62
C PHE A 195 4.60 21.49 29.36
N VAL A 196 5.65 21.90 30.04
CA VAL A 196 5.79 23.19 30.70
C VAL A 196 6.69 24.03 29.81
N PRO A 197 6.22 25.17 29.28
CA PRO A 197 7.05 26.04 28.46
C PRO A 197 8.15 26.68 29.33
N GLU A 198 9.37 26.58 28.87
CA GLU A 198 10.52 27.27 29.48
C GLU A 198 10.98 28.39 28.55
N PRO A 199 11.16 29.62 29.05
CA PRO A 199 11.69 30.71 28.22
C PRO A 199 13.15 30.44 27.87
N TYR A 200 13.54 30.83 26.69
CA TYR A 200 14.93 30.82 26.22
C TYR A 200 15.22 32.05 25.39
N TRP A 201 16.50 32.40 25.34
CA TRP A 201 17.00 33.53 24.57
C TRP A 201 17.82 32.99 23.38
N LEU A 202 17.66 33.66 22.23
CA LEU A 202 18.52 33.50 21.06
C LEU A 202 19.27 34.79 20.84
N ILE A 203 20.58 34.72 20.77
CA ILE A 203 21.43 35.89 20.51
C ILE A 203 21.84 35.80 19.03
N LYS A 204 21.55 36.87 18.31
CA LYS A 204 21.91 37.06 16.92
C LYS A 204 22.70 38.36 16.76
N ALA A 205 23.68 38.34 15.90
CA ALA A 205 24.39 39.53 15.49
C ALA A 205 24.16 39.80 14.03
N LEU A 206 23.97 41.06 13.67
CA LEU A 206 23.95 41.51 12.29
C LEU A 206 25.24 42.32 12.04
N LEU A 207 26.14 41.77 11.28
CA LEU A 207 27.47 42.36 11.01
C LEU A 207 27.41 43.09 9.67
N ASP A 208 27.88 44.34 9.64
CA ASP A 208 27.91 45.22 8.48
C ASP A 208 26.56 45.32 7.71
N GLY A 209 25.45 45.01 8.40
CA GLY A 209 24.10 45.03 7.82
C GLY A 209 23.77 43.87 6.85
N GLU A 210 24.65 42.93 6.63
CA GLU A 210 24.49 41.85 5.62
C GLU A 210 24.68 40.45 6.18
N ILE A 211 25.56 40.25 7.19
CA ILE A 211 25.89 38.92 7.69
C ILE A 211 25.16 38.64 8.98
N GLU A 212 24.22 37.71 8.96
CA GLU A 212 23.58 37.19 10.17
C GLU A 212 24.45 36.10 10.82
N ALA A 213 24.74 36.25 12.11
CA ALA A 213 25.45 35.26 12.91
C ALA A 213 24.61 34.84 14.10
N ASP A 214 24.53 33.55 14.37
CA ASP A 214 23.89 32.98 15.55
C ASP A 214 24.94 32.62 16.60
N HIS A 215 24.60 32.83 17.90
CA HIS A 215 25.46 32.39 18.98
C HIS A 215 25.62 30.87 19.00
N VAL A 216 26.82 30.40 19.28
CA VAL A 216 27.20 28.97 19.19
C VAL A 216 26.35 28.05 20.08
N ASP A 217 25.92 28.52 21.25
CA ASP A 217 25.09 27.74 22.16
C ASP A 217 23.63 27.62 21.71
N GLY A 218 23.21 28.33 20.70
CA GLY A 218 21.81 28.34 20.20
C GLY A 218 20.85 28.83 21.29
N LYS A 219 20.04 27.94 21.86
CA LYS A 219 19.08 28.30 22.93
C LYS A 219 19.78 28.44 24.28
N ILE A 220 19.67 29.60 24.88
CA ILE A 220 20.22 29.92 26.21
C ILE A 220 19.04 30.02 27.20
N PHE A 221 18.99 29.17 28.20
CA PHE A 221 17.87 29.10 29.16
C PHE A 221 18.12 30.00 30.39
N ASP A 222 19.36 30.41 30.63
CA ASP A 222 19.73 31.33 31.68
C ASP A 222 19.68 32.78 31.18
N LYS A 223 18.77 33.57 31.75
CA LYS A 223 18.60 34.97 31.37
C LYS A 223 19.84 35.82 31.67
N THR A 224 20.47 35.63 32.82
CA THR A 224 21.64 36.40 33.24
C THR A 224 22.81 36.17 32.30
N ARG A 225 23.01 34.88 31.92
CA ARG A 225 24.04 34.51 30.93
C ARG A 225 23.73 35.10 29.53
N ALA A 226 22.47 35.13 29.13
CA ALA A 226 22.10 35.74 27.86
C ALA A 226 22.36 37.25 27.83
N GLU A 227 22.04 37.95 28.94
CA GLU A 227 22.30 39.38 29.09
C GLU A 227 23.80 39.69 29.15
N GLU A 228 24.61 38.86 29.80
CA GLU A 228 26.08 39.01 29.85
C GLU A 228 26.67 38.85 28.41
N ILE A 229 26.27 37.85 27.69
CA ILE A 229 26.74 37.63 26.30
C ILE A 229 26.35 38.81 25.41
N PHE A 230 25.10 39.27 25.54
CA PHE A 230 24.60 40.40 24.75
C PHE A 230 25.44 41.68 25.05
N SER A 231 25.63 42.01 26.33
CA SER A 231 26.39 43.18 26.76
C SER A 231 27.86 43.14 26.32
N ASN A 232 28.47 41.95 26.33
CA ASN A 232 29.87 41.78 25.90
C ASN A 232 30.04 41.88 24.37
N CYS A 233 28.98 41.59 23.60
CA CYS A 233 29.02 41.66 22.16
C CYS A 233 28.51 43.00 21.59
N GLU A 234 27.74 43.78 22.39
CA GLU A 234 27.18 45.04 21.95
C GLU A 234 28.30 46.07 21.64
N ASN A 235 28.25 46.65 20.45
CA ASN A 235 29.25 47.61 19.98
C ASN A 235 30.69 47.05 19.89
N SER A 236 30.89 45.76 19.82
CA SER A 236 32.18 45.12 19.66
C SER A 236 32.46 44.79 18.20
N ASP A 237 33.74 44.81 17.81
CA ASP A 237 34.15 44.35 16.49
C ASP A 237 34.10 42.83 16.41
N ALA A 238 33.75 42.31 15.21
CA ALA A 238 33.74 40.89 14.91
C ALA A 238 34.88 40.52 13.97
N ALA A 239 35.53 39.38 14.22
CA ALA A 239 36.57 38.84 13.38
C ALA A 239 36.24 37.41 12.94
N VAL A 240 36.52 37.09 11.69
CA VAL A 240 36.39 35.72 11.18
C VAL A 240 37.59 34.88 11.65
N ASP A 241 37.35 33.97 12.58
CA ASP A 241 38.39 33.07 13.09
C ASP A 241 38.66 31.93 12.10
N LYS A 242 37.61 31.31 11.55
CA LYS A 242 37.77 30.14 10.66
C LYS A 242 36.68 30.06 9.62
N ILE A 243 37.06 29.73 8.40
CA ILE A 243 36.14 29.40 7.30
C ILE A 243 36.25 27.91 7.00
N LYS A 244 35.13 27.21 7.03
CA LYS A 244 35.02 25.79 6.69
C LYS A 244 34.18 25.62 5.45
N TYR A 245 34.76 25.06 4.41
CA TYR A 245 34.04 24.67 3.20
C TYR A 245 33.65 23.20 3.32
N SER A 246 32.40 22.87 2.96
CA SER A 246 31.93 21.49 2.86
C SER A 246 31.15 21.32 1.59
N ASN A 247 31.42 20.24 0.86
CA ASN A 247 30.63 19.82 -0.28
C ASN A 247 29.73 18.70 0.15
N SER A 248 28.44 18.80 -0.14
CA SER A 248 27.46 17.73 0.08
C SER A 248 26.87 17.29 -1.26
N THR A 249 26.73 15.99 -1.43
CA THR A 249 26.07 15.42 -2.59
C THR A 249 24.71 14.90 -2.17
N THR A 250 23.65 15.42 -2.77
CA THR A 250 22.31 14.89 -2.59
C THR A 250 22.10 13.72 -3.55
N LYS A 251 21.79 12.55 -3.00
CA LYS A 251 21.48 11.38 -3.82
C LYS A 251 20.09 11.54 -4.47
N PRO A 252 19.87 10.92 -5.64
CA PRO A 252 18.55 10.80 -6.21
C PRO A 252 17.55 10.17 -5.21
N PRO A 253 16.25 10.41 -5.37
CA PRO A 253 15.26 9.74 -4.54
C PRO A 253 15.25 8.23 -4.80
N VAL A 254 14.64 7.45 -3.91
CA VAL A 254 14.49 6.00 -4.11
C VAL A 254 13.17 5.70 -4.83
N PRO A 255 13.04 4.54 -5.48
CA PRO A 255 11.80 4.08 -6.10
C PRO A 255 10.63 4.09 -5.10
N PHE A 256 9.42 4.36 -5.59
CA PHE A 256 8.24 4.38 -4.73
C PHE A 256 7.86 2.99 -4.21
N ASN A 257 7.69 2.90 -2.89
CA ASN A 257 6.74 1.98 -2.29
C ASN A 257 5.40 2.70 -2.08
N LEU A 258 4.36 1.99 -1.60
CA LEU A 258 3.04 2.60 -1.40
C LEU A 258 3.09 3.82 -0.46
N GLY A 259 3.79 3.71 0.67
CA GLY A 259 3.90 4.81 1.65
C GLY A 259 4.60 6.04 1.07
N GLY A 260 5.68 5.84 0.30
CA GLY A 260 6.39 6.91 -0.40
C GLY A 260 5.51 7.61 -1.44
N LEU A 261 4.78 6.83 -2.25
CA LEU A 261 3.83 7.37 -3.22
C LEU A 261 2.71 8.18 -2.54
N GLN A 262 2.15 7.67 -1.44
CA GLN A 262 1.10 8.36 -0.69
C GLN A 262 1.59 9.67 -0.09
N SER A 263 2.79 9.69 0.50
CA SER A 263 3.38 10.90 1.07
C SER A 263 3.66 11.96 0.00
N GLU A 264 4.24 11.56 -1.11
CA GLU A 264 4.55 12.49 -2.20
C GLU A 264 3.27 13.05 -2.85
N ALA A 265 2.28 12.19 -3.11
CA ALA A 265 0.99 12.60 -3.66
C ALA A 265 0.23 13.56 -2.72
N TYR A 266 0.39 13.42 -1.40
CA TYR A 266 -0.15 14.36 -0.44
C TYR A 266 0.60 15.69 -0.48
N ASN A 267 1.93 15.67 -0.49
CA ASN A 267 2.75 16.88 -0.50
C ASN A 267 2.54 17.71 -1.77
N VAL A 268 2.43 17.06 -2.93
CA VAL A 268 2.33 17.76 -4.23
C VAL A 268 0.89 18.12 -4.59
N PHE A 269 -0.08 17.23 -4.30
CA PHE A 269 -1.46 17.36 -4.79
C PHE A 269 -2.51 17.44 -3.66
N GLY A 270 -2.13 17.26 -2.39
CA GLY A 270 -3.07 17.18 -1.27
C GLY A 270 -3.94 15.92 -1.28
N PHE A 271 -3.54 14.86 -2.00
CA PHE A 271 -4.34 13.64 -2.09
C PHE A 271 -4.22 12.80 -0.81
N SER A 272 -5.37 12.40 -0.27
CA SER A 272 -5.37 11.49 0.88
C SER A 272 -4.75 10.13 0.51
N PRO A 273 -4.14 9.41 1.47
CA PRO A 273 -3.58 8.07 1.24
C PRO A 273 -4.56 7.10 0.58
N LYS A 274 -5.83 7.14 0.99
CA LYS A 274 -6.89 6.31 0.41
C LYS A 274 -7.14 6.65 -1.06
N LYS A 275 -7.22 7.95 -1.41
CA LYS A 275 -7.41 8.39 -2.80
C LYS A 275 -6.24 7.96 -3.67
N THR A 276 -5.01 8.20 -3.22
CA THR A 276 -3.78 7.78 -3.92
C THR A 276 -3.76 6.28 -4.18
N GLN A 277 -4.06 5.47 -3.18
CA GLN A 277 -4.11 4.01 -3.33
C GLN A 277 -5.20 3.55 -4.31
N THR A 278 -6.37 4.18 -4.30
CA THR A 278 -7.46 3.85 -5.22
C THR A 278 -7.06 4.14 -6.67
N ILE A 279 -6.43 5.29 -6.92
CA ILE A 279 -5.94 5.67 -8.24
C ILE A 279 -4.80 4.74 -8.69
N ALA A 280 -3.83 4.47 -7.84
CA ALA A 280 -2.73 3.57 -8.16
C ALA A 280 -3.24 2.13 -8.48
N GLN A 281 -4.28 1.66 -7.79
CA GLN A 281 -4.94 0.38 -8.11
C GLN A 281 -5.65 0.42 -9.47
N SER A 282 -6.26 1.55 -9.84
CA SER A 282 -6.86 1.75 -11.18
C SER A 282 -5.81 1.67 -12.28
N LEU A 283 -4.69 2.37 -12.10
CA LEU A 283 -3.56 2.38 -13.05
C LEU A 283 -2.95 0.97 -13.22
N TYR A 284 -2.77 0.23 -12.13
CA TYR A 284 -2.34 -1.16 -12.17
C TYR A 284 -3.33 -2.04 -12.93
N THR A 285 -4.62 -1.94 -12.62
CA THR A 285 -5.67 -2.74 -13.28
C THR A 285 -5.77 -2.45 -14.78
N ALA A 286 -5.45 -1.21 -15.18
CA ALA A 286 -5.35 -0.82 -16.59
C ALA A 286 -4.02 -1.25 -17.26
N GLY A 287 -3.06 -1.76 -16.50
CA GLY A 287 -1.77 -2.23 -17.00
C GLY A 287 -0.70 -1.15 -17.19
N TYR A 288 -0.92 0.07 -16.68
CA TYR A 288 0.01 1.19 -16.85
C TYR A 288 1.14 1.19 -15.82
N THR A 289 0.92 0.63 -14.64
CA THR A 289 1.92 0.54 -13.56
C THR A 289 1.98 -0.87 -12.98
N SER A 290 3.05 -1.15 -12.23
CA SER A 290 3.17 -2.36 -11.40
C SER A 290 2.23 -2.31 -10.20
N TYR A 291 2.11 -3.43 -9.49
CA TYR A 291 1.25 -3.58 -8.32
C TYR A 291 1.59 -2.56 -7.22
N PRO A 292 0.62 -1.74 -6.78
CA PRO A 292 0.93 -0.60 -5.92
C PRO A 292 1.07 -0.93 -4.44
N ARG A 293 0.56 -2.08 -3.97
CA ARG A 293 0.61 -2.44 -2.55
C ARG A 293 1.90 -3.17 -2.22
N THR A 294 3.01 -2.48 -2.35
CA THR A 294 4.35 -2.99 -2.06
C THR A 294 5.05 -2.13 -1.03
N SER A 295 5.86 -2.77 -0.20
CA SER A 295 6.79 -2.10 0.71
C SER A 295 8.17 -1.90 0.10
N SER A 296 8.45 -2.51 -1.07
CA SER A 296 9.74 -2.48 -1.72
C SER A 296 10.13 -1.10 -2.26
N GLN A 297 11.41 -0.79 -2.15
CA GLN A 297 12.08 0.34 -2.77
C GLN A 297 13.18 -0.14 -3.74
N LYS A 298 13.06 -1.39 -4.21
CA LYS A 298 14.00 -2.01 -5.14
C LYS A 298 13.29 -2.36 -6.44
N LEU A 299 14.01 -2.20 -7.54
CA LEU A 299 13.58 -2.59 -8.88
C LEU A 299 14.26 -3.90 -9.27
N PRO A 300 13.57 -4.86 -9.93
CA PRO A 300 14.19 -6.13 -10.29
C PRO A 300 15.27 -5.92 -11.34
N GLU A 301 16.36 -6.67 -11.21
CA GLU A 301 17.44 -6.66 -12.21
C GLU A 301 16.97 -7.09 -13.62
N SER A 302 15.92 -7.93 -13.66
CA SER A 302 15.28 -8.37 -14.90
C SER A 302 14.41 -7.31 -15.57
N LEU A 303 14.23 -6.13 -14.94
CA LEU A 303 13.40 -5.07 -15.51
C LEU A 303 14.07 -4.46 -16.74
N ASP A 304 13.39 -4.52 -17.86
CA ASP A 304 13.89 -3.96 -19.13
C ASP A 304 13.69 -2.43 -19.17
N PHE A 305 14.57 -1.70 -18.46
CA PHE A 305 14.57 -0.23 -18.43
C PHE A 305 14.59 0.38 -19.83
N LYS A 306 15.37 -0.20 -20.76
CA LYS A 306 15.52 0.35 -22.12
C LYS A 306 14.20 0.30 -22.87
N SER A 307 13.49 -0.84 -22.79
CA SER A 307 12.18 -0.98 -23.44
C SER A 307 11.15 -0.03 -22.82
N ILE A 308 11.12 0.08 -21.50
CA ILE A 308 10.20 1.00 -20.79
C ILE A 308 10.46 2.44 -21.21
N PHE A 309 11.72 2.91 -21.16
CA PHE A 309 12.08 4.27 -21.55
C PHE A 309 11.82 4.55 -23.02
N LEU A 310 12.08 3.59 -23.92
CA LEU A 310 11.76 3.72 -25.34
C LEU A 310 10.26 3.96 -25.57
N GLN A 311 9.40 3.27 -24.83
CA GLN A 311 7.96 3.46 -24.97
C GLN A 311 7.51 4.79 -24.33
N LEU A 312 8.00 5.13 -23.15
CA LEU A 312 7.69 6.40 -22.47
C LEU A 312 8.17 7.62 -23.27
N SER A 313 9.30 7.54 -23.99
CA SER A 313 9.83 8.62 -24.82
C SER A 313 8.97 8.99 -26.03
N LYS A 314 7.90 8.23 -26.32
CA LYS A 314 6.89 8.63 -27.30
C LYS A 314 6.08 9.83 -26.83
N ASN A 315 5.97 10.04 -25.52
CA ASN A 315 5.48 11.29 -24.94
C ASN A 315 6.60 12.32 -24.93
N SER A 316 6.33 13.53 -25.45
CA SER A 316 7.34 14.60 -25.61
C SER A 316 7.89 15.10 -24.28
N GLU A 317 7.06 15.18 -23.23
CA GLU A 317 7.47 15.64 -21.89
C GLU A 317 8.45 14.64 -21.26
N PHE A 318 8.14 13.35 -21.27
CA PHE A 318 9.02 12.32 -20.72
C PHE A 318 10.31 12.18 -21.54
N ARG A 319 10.25 12.36 -22.86
CA ARG A 319 11.40 12.26 -23.75
C ARG A 319 12.52 13.20 -23.33
N THR A 320 12.20 14.45 -22.97
CA THR A 320 13.20 15.45 -22.55
C THR A 320 14.02 14.95 -21.36
N HIS A 321 13.33 14.39 -20.36
CA HIS A 321 13.99 13.87 -19.16
C HIS A 321 14.74 12.55 -19.43
N ILE A 322 14.17 11.66 -20.23
CA ILE A 322 14.79 10.38 -20.59
C ILE A 322 16.07 10.59 -21.40
N SER A 323 16.10 11.59 -22.31
CA SER A 323 17.29 11.89 -23.12
C SER A 323 18.47 12.42 -22.30
N ALA A 324 18.23 12.90 -21.10
CA ALA A 324 19.27 13.37 -20.17
C ALA A 324 19.85 12.23 -19.29
N LEU A 325 19.30 11.02 -19.36
CA LEU A 325 19.79 9.90 -18.57
C LEU A 325 21.18 9.42 -19.03
N PRO A 326 22.02 8.93 -18.08
CA PRO A 326 23.31 8.37 -18.42
C PRO A 326 23.19 7.07 -19.23
N ALA A 327 24.18 6.77 -20.05
CA ALA A 327 24.19 5.55 -20.87
C ALA A 327 24.11 4.25 -20.04
N LYS A 328 24.68 4.25 -18.83
CA LYS A 328 24.60 3.14 -17.89
C LYS A 328 23.57 3.47 -16.80
N LEU A 329 22.44 2.81 -16.88
CA LEU A 329 21.36 2.96 -15.90
C LEU A 329 21.68 2.13 -14.65
N LYS A 330 21.62 2.77 -13.48
CA LYS A 330 21.76 2.13 -12.18
C LYS A 330 20.87 2.88 -11.19
N PRO A 331 19.70 2.32 -10.83
CA PRO A 331 18.78 2.99 -9.93
C PRO A 331 19.37 3.18 -8.53
N ASN A 332 19.03 4.30 -7.88
CA ASN A 332 19.33 4.55 -6.48
C ASN A 332 18.31 3.87 -5.58
N GLU A 333 18.53 2.62 -5.28
CA GLU A 333 17.59 1.80 -4.52
C GLU A 333 17.59 2.12 -3.03
N GLY A 334 16.42 1.98 -2.39
CA GLY A 334 16.27 2.05 -0.95
C GLY A 334 16.58 0.73 -0.25
N LYS A 335 16.49 0.76 1.09
CA LYS A 335 16.79 -0.42 1.93
C LYS A 335 15.61 -1.39 2.06
N LYS A 336 14.37 -0.92 1.78
CA LYS A 336 13.16 -1.73 1.98
C LYS A 336 12.98 -2.69 0.82
N GLU A 337 12.64 -3.92 1.15
CA GLU A 337 12.38 -5.00 0.21
C GLU A 337 11.04 -5.66 0.53
N ASP A 338 10.39 -6.20 -0.49
CA ASP A 338 9.15 -6.96 -0.40
C ASP A 338 9.35 -8.28 -1.16
N ALA A 339 9.03 -9.40 -0.53
CA ALA A 339 9.22 -10.71 -1.14
C ALA A 339 8.26 -10.98 -2.32
N ALA A 340 7.15 -10.25 -2.38
CA ALA A 340 6.10 -10.46 -3.35
C ALA A 340 6.26 -9.57 -4.59
N HIS A 341 6.54 -8.28 -4.40
CA HIS A 341 6.52 -7.28 -5.47
C HIS A 341 7.71 -6.32 -5.42
N PRO A 342 8.19 -5.86 -6.57
CA PRO A 342 9.17 -4.77 -6.66
C PRO A 342 8.55 -3.43 -6.23
N ALA A 343 9.36 -2.39 -6.23
CA ALA A 343 8.90 -1.01 -6.12
C ALA A 343 7.92 -0.65 -7.26
N ILE A 344 7.08 0.35 -7.01
CA ILE A 344 6.11 0.83 -7.99
C ILE A 344 6.85 1.47 -9.17
N HIS A 345 6.56 0.99 -10.37
CA HIS A 345 7.16 1.48 -11.61
C HIS A 345 6.15 1.47 -12.77
N PRO A 346 6.37 2.30 -13.81
CA PRO A 346 5.55 2.23 -15.02
C PRO A 346 5.88 0.97 -15.83
N THR A 347 4.91 0.49 -16.62
CA THR A 347 5.11 -0.65 -17.54
C THR A 347 5.65 -0.25 -18.91
N GLY A 348 5.72 1.05 -19.19
CA GLY A 348 6.03 1.59 -20.51
C GLY A 348 4.79 1.79 -21.41
N ILE A 349 3.63 1.24 -21.04
CA ILE A 349 2.38 1.48 -21.78
C ILE A 349 1.92 2.91 -21.49
N LEU A 350 1.80 3.71 -22.54
CA LEU A 350 1.24 5.06 -22.44
C LEU A 350 -0.29 4.98 -22.37
N PRO A 351 -0.92 5.69 -21.42
CA PRO A 351 -2.37 5.72 -21.33
C PRO A 351 -3.02 6.48 -22.51
N ASP A 352 -4.06 5.90 -23.10
CA ASP A 352 -4.85 6.61 -24.11
C ASP A 352 -5.75 7.69 -23.50
N LYS A 353 -6.32 7.39 -22.32
CA LYS A 353 -7.23 8.30 -21.62
C LYS A 353 -7.19 8.04 -20.12
N LEU A 354 -6.80 9.05 -19.38
CA LEU A 354 -6.88 9.11 -17.92
C LEU A 354 -7.72 10.31 -17.48
N ASP A 355 -8.34 10.23 -16.32
CA ASP A 355 -8.86 11.43 -15.68
C ASP A 355 -7.72 12.30 -15.12
N LYS A 356 -8.05 13.52 -14.70
CA LYS A 356 -7.04 14.48 -14.21
C LYS A 356 -6.24 13.98 -13.01
N ASP A 357 -6.87 13.23 -12.12
CA ASP A 357 -6.24 12.74 -10.91
C ASP A 357 -5.41 11.47 -11.19
N GLU A 358 -5.90 10.60 -12.07
CA GLU A 358 -5.17 9.44 -12.59
C GLU A 358 -3.90 9.87 -13.32
N LEU A 359 -4.00 10.90 -14.18
CA LEU A 359 -2.84 11.45 -14.89
C LEU A 359 -1.77 11.96 -13.93
N LYS A 360 -2.14 12.74 -12.90
CA LYS A 360 -1.21 13.24 -11.88
C LYS A 360 -0.43 12.12 -11.18
N ILE A 361 -1.12 11.04 -10.78
CA ILE A 361 -0.46 9.91 -10.11
C ILE A 361 0.40 9.12 -11.09
N TYR A 362 -0.05 8.93 -12.33
CA TYR A 362 0.75 8.27 -13.37
C TYR A 362 2.04 9.03 -13.66
N GLU A 363 1.95 10.34 -13.89
CA GLU A 363 3.11 11.21 -14.11
C GLU A 363 4.07 11.20 -12.92
N LEU A 364 3.53 11.27 -11.69
CA LEU A 364 4.34 11.21 -10.47
C LEU A 364 5.16 9.91 -10.40
N ILE A 365 4.56 8.77 -10.77
CA ILE A 365 5.22 7.47 -10.82
C ILE A 365 6.30 7.45 -11.92
N VAL A 366 5.97 7.98 -13.12
CA VAL A 366 6.91 8.03 -14.24
C VAL A 366 8.11 8.94 -13.93
N TYR A 367 7.86 10.15 -13.42
CA TYR A 367 8.96 11.07 -13.06
C TYR A 367 9.84 10.52 -11.96
N ARG A 368 9.26 9.86 -10.94
CA ARG A 368 10.04 9.17 -9.93
C ARG A 368 10.90 8.06 -10.54
N PHE A 369 10.36 7.27 -11.45
CA PHE A 369 11.08 6.20 -12.12
C PHE A 369 12.23 6.70 -12.99
N ILE A 370 12.07 7.86 -13.62
CA ILE A 370 13.14 8.51 -14.39
C ILE A 370 14.22 9.09 -13.48
N SER A 371 13.85 9.62 -12.30
CA SER A 371 14.76 10.33 -11.39
C SER A 371 15.55 9.43 -10.44
N VAL A 372 15.28 8.15 -10.37
CA VAL A 372 16.01 7.18 -9.53
C VAL A 372 17.18 6.53 -10.29
#